data_76937f52cdef7546c2c7555665862605
#
_entry.id   76937f52cdef7546c2c7555665862605
#
_cell.length_a   1.000
_cell.length_b   1.000
_cell.length_c   1.000
_cell.angle_alpha   90.00
_cell.angle_beta   90.00
_cell.angle_gamma   90.00
#
_symmetry.space_group_name_H-M   'P 1'
#
loop_
_entity.id
_entity.type
_entity.pdbx_description
1 polymer ?
#
loop_
_entity_poly.entity_id
_entity_poly.type
_entity_poly.pdbx_seq_one_letter_code
_entity_poly.pdbx_strand_id
1 'polypeptide(L)'
;MLIVGGGLAGGLLALALRERGVEVSLIADQAPSATQWSYGVIPGWPLGSSALALQAAKASTLWTELQARYGELGWGKARLALHGGQPWARLVPLPAAQVDTARFHARLPEVLRQAGVRLLATEALRVERDQGQWLVPCRDGSVQRSGQLVLAAGAACRSLWPAWPEVLRGNWAGVLELPHCPAARLQLPSQFQRPAVERRSGELNQPCSVVDAGLVPRGAGALLGQISCFAPGLAFSAPPLGMERVLRQTIAASPLPKGLAEAEGVWHEVPVAFSTTGIPWAGPLPEAPGLFGFSGFSGGFAQVPLLAPLLADVLATGSATARRQLEQLQVWPPSFS
;
A
#
# COMPACT_ATOMS: atom_id res chain seq x y z
N MET A 1 -7.41 -21.18 -1.79
CA MET A 1 -6.21 -20.35 -1.54
C MET A 1 -6.43 -19.47 -0.32
N LEU A 2 -5.42 -19.30 0.52
CA LEU A 2 -5.48 -18.42 1.69
C LEU A 2 -4.65 -17.15 1.45
N ILE A 3 -5.21 -15.99 1.80
CA ILE A 3 -4.52 -14.70 1.75
C ILE A 3 -4.52 -14.12 3.16
N VAL A 4 -3.39 -13.57 3.61
CA VAL A 4 -3.27 -12.84 4.87
C VAL A 4 -3.04 -11.36 4.58
N GLY A 5 -3.99 -10.51 5.04
CA GLY A 5 -3.98 -9.06 4.87
C GLY A 5 -5.12 -8.55 4.00
N GLY A 6 -6.10 -7.90 4.62
CA GLY A 6 -7.32 -7.38 3.98
C GLY A 6 -7.22 -5.95 3.44
N GLY A 7 -6.01 -5.42 3.27
CA GLY A 7 -5.77 -4.11 2.67
C GLY A 7 -5.90 -4.12 1.13
N LEU A 8 -5.43 -3.04 0.50
CA LEU A 8 -5.45 -2.86 -0.96
C LEU A 8 -4.87 -4.06 -1.72
N ALA A 9 -3.68 -4.53 -1.31
CA ALA A 9 -2.99 -5.61 -2.00
C ALA A 9 -3.75 -6.93 -1.94
N GLY A 10 -4.05 -7.42 -0.73
CA GLY A 10 -4.76 -8.67 -0.55
C GLY A 10 -6.20 -8.62 -1.07
N GLY A 11 -6.89 -7.48 -0.90
CA GLY A 11 -8.25 -7.31 -1.40
C GLY A 11 -8.34 -7.39 -2.93
N LEU A 12 -7.51 -6.61 -3.66
CA LEU A 12 -7.53 -6.66 -5.13
C LEU A 12 -7.03 -8.01 -5.68
N LEU A 13 -6.05 -8.65 -5.01
CA LEU A 13 -5.62 -9.99 -5.38
C LEU A 13 -6.73 -11.02 -5.17
N ALA A 14 -7.47 -10.93 -4.05
CA ALA A 14 -8.61 -11.83 -3.79
C ALA A 14 -9.70 -11.71 -4.86
N LEU A 15 -10.05 -10.48 -5.27
CA LEU A 15 -10.98 -10.23 -6.37
C LEU A 15 -10.49 -10.85 -7.67
N ALA A 16 -9.23 -10.61 -8.03
CA ALA A 16 -8.64 -11.12 -9.25
C ALA A 16 -8.60 -12.67 -9.29
N LEU A 17 -8.36 -13.32 -8.15
CA LEU A 17 -8.42 -14.79 -8.03
C LEU A 17 -9.86 -15.32 -8.16
N ARG A 18 -10.83 -14.62 -7.58
CA ARG A 18 -12.25 -15.00 -7.71
C ARG A 18 -12.73 -14.92 -9.15
N GLU A 19 -12.29 -13.92 -9.91
CA GLU A 19 -12.57 -13.81 -11.36
C GLU A 19 -12.05 -15.01 -12.16
N ARG A 20 -11.02 -15.69 -11.63
CA ARG A 20 -10.43 -16.92 -12.22
C ARG A 20 -11.02 -18.22 -11.65
N GLY A 21 -12.11 -18.11 -10.88
CA GLY A 21 -12.79 -19.26 -10.29
C GLY A 21 -12.06 -19.90 -9.08
N VAL A 22 -11.02 -19.26 -8.56
CA VAL A 22 -10.30 -19.77 -7.37
C VAL A 22 -11.10 -19.49 -6.11
N GLU A 23 -11.30 -20.48 -5.25
CA GLU A 23 -11.84 -20.27 -3.92
C GLU A 23 -10.82 -19.55 -3.03
N VAL A 24 -11.22 -18.43 -2.41
CA VAL A 24 -10.34 -17.58 -1.61
C VAL A 24 -10.91 -17.39 -0.22
N SER A 25 -10.07 -17.65 0.79
CA SER A 25 -10.24 -17.17 2.15
C SER A 25 -9.26 -16.06 2.43
N LEU A 26 -9.72 -14.94 3.01
CA LEU A 26 -8.92 -13.76 3.30
C LEU A 26 -8.99 -13.45 4.79
N ILE A 27 -7.85 -13.54 5.48
CA ILE A 27 -7.71 -13.11 6.88
C ILE A 27 -7.48 -11.59 6.87
N ALA A 28 -8.36 -10.87 7.55
CA ALA A 28 -8.31 -9.42 7.66
C ALA A 28 -8.63 -9.01 9.10
N ASP A 29 -7.70 -8.39 9.77
CA ASP A 29 -7.94 -7.70 11.03
C ASP A 29 -8.71 -6.38 10.81
N GLN A 30 -9.11 -5.73 11.91
CA GLN A 30 -9.77 -4.43 11.91
C GLN A 30 -8.81 -3.30 12.32
N ALA A 31 -7.51 -3.58 12.38
CA ALA A 31 -6.52 -2.58 12.75
C ALA A 31 -6.41 -1.47 11.69
N PRO A 32 -6.09 -0.23 12.10
CA PRO A 32 -5.80 0.84 11.18
C PRO A 32 -4.72 0.44 10.17
N SER A 33 -4.96 0.68 8.89
CA SER A 33 -4.10 0.19 7.82
C SER A 33 -3.50 1.33 6.98
N ALA A 34 -2.32 1.07 6.40
CA ALA A 34 -1.71 1.98 5.44
C ALA A 34 -2.64 2.26 4.23
N THR A 35 -3.51 1.32 3.86
CA THR A 35 -4.53 1.52 2.83
C THR A 35 -5.50 2.63 3.20
N GLN A 36 -6.01 2.63 4.42
CA GLN A 36 -6.99 3.59 4.92
C GLN A 36 -6.41 5.02 5.02
N TRP A 37 -5.13 5.14 5.40
CA TRP A 37 -4.49 6.42 5.70
C TRP A 37 -3.49 6.87 4.62
N SER A 38 -3.53 6.25 3.45
CA SER A 38 -2.79 6.68 2.27
C SER A 38 -3.47 7.87 1.59
N TYR A 39 -2.72 8.62 0.81
CA TYR A 39 -3.24 9.69 -0.05
C TYR A 39 -4.14 9.19 -1.20
N GLY A 40 -3.98 7.93 -1.62
CA GLY A 40 -4.74 7.36 -2.72
C GLY A 40 -4.50 8.03 -4.08
N VAL A 41 -3.47 8.86 -4.22
CA VAL A 41 -3.19 9.63 -5.42
C VAL A 41 -2.55 8.76 -6.49
N ILE A 42 -3.05 8.90 -7.71
CA ILE A 42 -2.56 8.21 -8.91
C ILE A 42 -2.14 9.30 -9.90
N PRO A 43 -0.84 9.56 -10.05
CA PRO A 43 -0.34 10.49 -11.05
C PRO A 43 -0.70 10.03 -12.46
N GLY A 44 -1.06 10.97 -13.34
CA GLY A 44 -1.31 10.69 -14.75
C GLY A 44 -0.03 10.56 -15.60
N TRP A 45 1.12 10.44 -14.95
CA TRP A 45 2.45 10.31 -15.57
C TRP A 45 3.34 9.35 -14.77
N PRO A 46 4.38 8.78 -15.41
CA PRO A 46 5.30 7.88 -14.72
C PRO A 46 6.10 8.60 -13.62
N LEU A 47 6.20 7.99 -12.44
CA LEU A 47 7.06 8.46 -11.34
C LEU A 47 8.47 7.85 -11.43
N GLY A 48 9.02 7.77 -12.62
CA GLY A 48 10.35 7.22 -12.90
C GLY A 48 10.41 6.55 -14.27
N SER A 49 11.57 6.01 -14.62
CA SER A 49 11.84 5.40 -15.93
C SER A 49 11.75 3.86 -15.93
N SER A 50 11.46 3.22 -14.79
CA SER A 50 11.34 1.77 -14.74
C SER A 50 10.10 1.29 -15.52
N ALA A 51 10.13 0.04 -16.02
CA ALA A 51 9.00 -0.58 -16.71
C ALA A 51 7.74 -0.56 -15.83
N LEU A 52 7.89 -0.81 -14.53
CA LEU A 52 6.79 -0.72 -13.57
C LEU A 52 6.21 0.70 -13.49
N ALA A 53 7.05 1.74 -13.39
CA ALA A 53 6.58 3.11 -13.31
C ALA A 53 5.82 3.55 -14.58
N LEU A 54 6.31 3.14 -15.76
CA LEU A 54 5.68 3.41 -17.05
C LEU A 54 4.29 2.74 -17.16
N GLN A 55 4.16 1.51 -16.69
CA GLN A 55 2.87 0.80 -16.69
C GLN A 55 1.91 1.31 -15.60
N ALA A 56 2.43 1.62 -14.42
CA ALA A 56 1.64 2.16 -13.31
C ALA A 56 0.99 3.53 -13.63
N ALA A 57 1.56 4.30 -14.57
CA ALA A 57 0.94 5.53 -15.08
C ALA A 57 -0.43 5.29 -15.74
N LYS A 58 -0.74 4.06 -16.15
CA LYS A 58 -2.03 3.66 -16.73
C LYS A 58 -3.06 3.21 -15.67
N ALA A 59 -2.73 3.27 -14.39
CA ALA A 59 -3.59 2.76 -13.32
C ALA A 59 -4.98 3.40 -13.27
N SER A 60 -5.15 4.65 -13.73
CA SER A 60 -6.46 5.29 -13.85
C SER A 60 -7.46 4.48 -14.69
N THR A 61 -7.01 3.89 -15.80
CA THR A 61 -7.85 3.03 -16.63
C THR A 61 -8.26 1.77 -15.88
N LEU A 62 -7.30 1.13 -15.20
CA LEU A 62 -7.56 -0.07 -14.41
C LEU A 62 -8.55 0.20 -13.26
N TRP A 63 -8.47 1.35 -12.61
CA TRP A 63 -9.44 1.76 -11.59
C TRP A 63 -10.82 2.02 -12.18
N THR A 64 -10.92 2.60 -13.39
CA THR A 64 -12.19 2.75 -14.09
C THR A 64 -12.84 1.40 -14.37
N GLU A 65 -12.06 0.42 -14.81
CA GLU A 65 -12.52 -0.96 -15.05
C GLU A 65 -12.97 -1.65 -13.77
N LEU A 66 -12.19 -1.53 -12.69
CA LEU A 66 -12.54 -2.06 -11.37
C LEU A 66 -13.87 -1.46 -10.88
N GLN A 67 -14.03 -0.13 -10.98
CA GLN A 67 -15.25 0.55 -10.55
C GLN A 67 -16.47 0.20 -11.42
N ALA A 68 -16.28 0.01 -12.72
CA ALA A 68 -17.34 -0.48 -13.60
C ALA A 68 -17.80 -1.90 -13.23
N ARG A 69 -16.90 -2.74 -12.74
CA ARG A 69 -17.18 -4.14 -12.39
C ARG A 69 -17.74 -4.31 -10.97
N TYR A 70 -17.21 -3.58 -10.01
CA TYR A 70 -17.51 -3.77 -8.58
C TYR A 70 -18.30 -2.63 -7.95
N GLY A 71 -18.73 -1.65 -8.73
CA GLY A 71 -19.39 -0.46 -8.24
C GLY A 71 -18.39 0.58 -7.70
N GLU A 72 -18.91 1.56 -7.00
CA GLU A 72 -18.11 2.68 -6.53
C GLU A 72 -17.06 2.25 -5.50
N LEU A 73 -15.78 2.43 -5.84
CA LEU A 73 -14.62 2.13 -5.03
C LEU A 73 -13.86 3.39 -4.56
N GLY A 74 -14.50 4.55 -4.68
CA GLY A 74 -13.91 5.83 -4.29
C GLY A 74 -12.94 6.43 -5.30
N TRP A 75 -12.77 5.85 -6.49
CA TRP A 75 -11.92 6.41 -7.54
C TRP A 75 -12.60 7.59 -8.24
N GLY A 76 -11.83 8.61 -8.55
CA GLY A 76 -12.26 9.75 -9.33
C GLY A 76 -11.12 10.50 -9.99
N LYS A 77 -11.45 11.28 -11.03
CA LYS A 77 -10.50 12.21 -11.65
C LYS A 77 -10.19 13.33 -10.66
N ALA A 78 -8.93 13.73 -10.60
CA ALA A 78 -8.44 14.79 -9.73
C ALA A 78 -7.54 15.76 -10.49
N ARG A 79 -7.28 16.91 -9.89
CA ARG A 79 -6.30 17.87 -10.34
C ARG A 79 -5.28 18.09 -9.24
N LEU A 80 -4.01 17.80 -9.55
CA LEU A 80 -2.90 17.87 -8.61
C LEU A 80 -2.10 19.15 -8.81
N ALA A 81 -2.01 19.97 -7.77
CA ALA A 81 -1.06 21.07 -7.71
C ALA A 81 0.25 20.61 -7.04
N LEU A 82 1.38 20.89 -7.66
CA LEU A 82 2.70 20.59 -7.09
C LEU A 82 3.27 21.84 -6.42
N HIS A 83 3.92 21.66 -5.27
CA HIS A 83 4.61 22.74 -4.58
C HIS A 83 6.10 22.39 -4.32
N GLY A 84 6.92 23.40 -4.00
CA GLY A 84 8.35 23.21 -3.74
C GLY A 84 9.24 23.10 -4.98
N GLY A 85 8.67 23.09 -6.17
CA GLY A 85 9.39 23.08 -7.45
C GLY A 85 9.47 24.47 -8.09
N GLN A 86 9.55 24.48 -9.42
CA GLN A 86 9.54 25.74 -10.19
C GLN A 86 8.25 26.54 -9.91
N PRO A 87 8.31 27.88 -9.85
CA PRO A 87 7.14 28.70 -9.50
C PRO A 87 5.91 28.46 -10.37
N TRP A 88 6.08 28.17 -11.67
CA TRP A 88 4.98 27.89 -12.59
C TRP A 88 4.24 26.57 -12.30
N ALA A 89 4.92 25.58 -11.68
CA ALA A 89 4.30 24.29 -11.35
C ALA A 89 3.18 24.43 -10.30
N ARG A 90 3.13 25.54 -9.56
CA ARG A 90 2.05 25.86 -8.61
C ARG A 90 0.81 26.40 -9.30
N LEU A 91 0.94 26.90 -10.54
CA LEU A 91 -0.12 27.62 -11.25
C LEU A 91 -0.95 26.74 -12.16
N VAL A 92 -0.42 25.60 -12.58
CA VAL A 92 -1.10 24.69 -13.53
C VAL A 92 -1.37 23.35 -12.85
N PRO A 93 -2.63 23.08 -12.43
CA PRO A 93 -2.99 21.79 -11.89
C PRO A 93 -2.84 20.67 -12.93
N LEU A 94 -2.05 19.66 -12.63
CA LEU A 94 -1.79 18.52 -13.49
C LEU A 94 -2.93 17.51 -13.45
N PRO A 95 -3.25 16.81 -14.57
CA PRO A 95 -4.19 15.73 -14.55
C PRO A 95 -3.70 14.60 -13.62
N ALA A 96 -4.58 14.14 -12.74
CA ALA A 96 -4.33 13.02 -11.85
C ALA A 96 -5.64 12.27 -11.59
N ALA A 97 -5.57 11.19 -10.87
CA ALA A 97 -6.73 10.56 -10.26
C ALA A 97 -6.46 10.36 -8.76
N GLN A 98 -7.52 10.12 -8.03
CA GLN A 98 -7.46 9.82 -6.60
C GLN A 98 -8.48 8.72 -6.28
N VAL A 99 -8.09 7.83 -5.40
CA VAL A 99 -9.01 6.95 -4.69
C VAL A 99 -9.25 7.54 -3.32
N ASP A 100 -10.49 7.89 -2.99
CA ASP A 100 -10.87 8.21 -1.61
C ASP A 100 -10.68 6.95 -0.77
N THR A 101 -9.62 6.94 0.02
CA THR A 101 -9.19 5.75 0.76
C THR A 101 -10.13 5.37 1.90
N ALA A 102 -10.89 6.33 2.45
CA ALA A 102 -11.94 6.03 3.42
C ALA A 102 -13.10 5.27 2.77
N ARG A 103 -13.59 5.75 1.62
CA ARG A 103 -14.63 5.08 0.85
C ARG A 103 -14.18 3.71 0.37
N PHE A 104 -12.97 3.61 -0.18
CA PHE A 104 -12.40 2.33 -0.59
C PHE A 104 -12.36 1.34 0.57
N HIS A 105 -11.81 1.75 1.70
CA HIS A 105 -11.69 0.90 2.90
C HIS A 105 -13.06 0.42 3.40
N ALA A 106 -14.05 1.31 3.43
CA ALA A 106 -15.41 0.97 3.86
C ALA A 106 -16.14 0.02 2.88
N ARG A 107 -15.89 0.17 1.58
CA ARG A 107 -16.60 -0.61 0.53
C ARG A 107 -15.94 -1.97 0.26
N LEU A 108 -14.63 -2.07 0.39
CA LEU A 108 -13.87 -3.27 0.02
C LEU A 108 -14.40 -4.56 0.66
N PRO A 109 -14.72 -4.64 1.98
CA PRO A 109 -15.24 -5.86 2.58
C PRO A 109 -16.56 -6.34 1.98
N GLU A 110 -17.44 -5.41 1.61
CA GLU A 110 -18.73 -5.74 0.95
C GLU A 110 -18.49 -6.29 -0.45
N VAL A 111 -17.66 -5.63 -1.25
CA VAL A 111 -17.28 -6.07 -2.59
C VAL A 111 -16.65 -7.46 -2.56
N LEU A 112 -15.77 -7.72 -1.61
CA LEU A 112 -15.15 -9.03 -1.43
C LEU A 112 -16.19 -10.13 -1.13
N ARG A 113 -17.16 -9.87 -0.23
CA ARG A 113 -18.24 -10.83 0.06
C ARG A 113 -19.11 -11.09 -1.17
N GLN A 114 -19.49 -10.05 -1.90
CA GLN A 114 -20.27 -10.17 -3.13
C GLN A 114 -19.55 -10.97 -4.21
N ALA A 115 -18.22 -10.84 -4.30
CA ALA A 115 -17.37 -11.65 -5.17
C ALA A 115 -17.19 -13.11 -4.67
N GLY A 116 -17.75 -13.48 -3.51
CA GLY A 116 -17.63 -14.81 -2.95
C GLY A 116 -16.31 -15.08 -2.23
N VAL A 117 -15.60 -14.06 -1.78
CA VAL A 117 -14.43 -14.21 -0.90
C VAL A 117 -14.89 -14.51 0.53
N ARG A 118 -14.36 -15.57 1.11
CA ARG A 118 -14.58 -15.89 2.54
C ARG A 118 -13.72 -14.99 3.41
N LEU A 119 -14.32 -13.95 3.99
CA LEU A 119 -13.65 -13.06 4.92
C LEU A 119 -13.57 -13.66 6.31
N LEU A 120 -12.37 -13.69 6.88
CA LEU A 120 -12.07 -14.11 8.23
C LEU A 120 -11.63 -12.88 9.03
N ALA A 121 -12.56 -12.35 9.84
CA ALA A 121 -12.35 -11.13 10.64
C ALA A 121 -11.54 -11.46 11.90
N THR A 122 -10.27 -11.78 11.73
CA THR A 122 -9.33 -12.13 12.79
C THR A 122 -7.92 -11.70 12.40
N GLU A 123 -7.00 -11.69 13.34
CA GLU A 123 -5.59 -11.39 13.13
C GLU A 123 -4.78 -12.69 13.00
N ALA A 124 -3.96 -12.77 11.95
CA ALA A 124 -2.95 -13.82 11.82
C ALA A 124 -1.79 -13.56 12.80
N LEU A 125 -1.42 -14.55 13.60
CA LEU A 125 -0.36 -14.42 14.59
C LEU A 125 1.02 -14.79 14.06
N ARG A 126 1.09 -15.84 13.23
CA ARG A 126 2.31 -16.33 12.59
C ARG A 126 1.94 -17.24 11.43
N VAL A 127 2.94 -17.61 10.65
CA VAL A 127 2.82 -18.58 9.56
C VAL A 127 3.78 -19.73 9.82
N GLU A 128 3.28 -20.93 9.72
CA GLU A 128 4.02 -22.17 9.97
C GLU A 128 3.77 -23.17 8.83
N ARG A 129 4.66 -24.16 8.67
CA ARG A 129 4.48 -25.24 7.73
C ARG A 129 4.42 -26.57 8.48
N ASP A 130 3.38 -27.34 8.23
CA ASP A 130 3.20 -28.66 8.78
C ASP A 130 2.64 -29.61 7.73
N GLN A 131 3.22 -30.80 7.59
CA GLN A 131 2.80 -31.86 6.66
C GLN A 131 2.51 -31.36 5.23
N GLY A 132 3.34 -30.42 4.74
CA GLY A 132 3.21 -29.87 3.39
C GLY A 132 2.14 -28.77 3.25
N GLN A 133 1.40 -28.44 4.29
CA GLN A 133 0.42 -27.36 4.32
C GLN A 133 0.95 -26.14 5.10
N TRP A 134 0.46 -24.97 4.73
CA TRP A 134 0.65 -23.73 5.47
C TRP A 134 -0.42 -23.61 6.54
N LEU A 135 0.00 -23.32 7.77
CA LEU A 135 -0.86 -23.11 8.95
C LEU A 135 -0.76 -21.65 9.35
N VAL A 136 -1.90 -21.04 9.64
CA VAL A 136 -1.99 -19.68 10.14
C VAL A 136 -2.86 -19.69 11.40
N PRO A 137 -2.24 -19.80 12.60
CA PRO A 137 -2.92 -19.57 13.86
C PRO A 137 -3.42 -18.12 13.93
N CYS A 138 -4.66 -17.96 14.37
CA CYS A 138 -5.35 -16.68 14.45
C CYS A 138 -5.63 -16.29 15.90
N ARG A 139 -5.81 -14.97 16.15
CA ARG A 139 -6.07 -14.44 17.49
C ARG A 139 -7.35 -14.98 18.14
N ASP A 140 -8.34 -15.32 17.34
CA ASP A 140 -9.60 -15.93 17.82
C ASP A 140 -9.48 -17.42 18.21
N GLY A 141 -8.27 -17.97 18.19
CA GLY A 141 -7.97 -19.37 18.48
C GLY A 141 -8.16 -20.33 17.31
N SER A 142 -8.68 -19.86 16.17
CA SER A 142 -8.80 -20.69 14.97
C SER A 142 -7.42 -20.90 14.31
N VAL A 143 -7.29 -22.01 13.55
CA VAL A 143 -6.11 -22.26 12.72
C VAL A 143 -6.58 -22.48 11.29
N GLN A 144 -6.15 -21.59 10.39
CA GLN A 144 -6.45 -21.73 8.97
C GLN A 144 -5.36 -22.58 8.29
N ARG A 145 -5.77 -23.41 7.31
CA ARG A 145 -4.88 -24.34 6.59
C ARG A 145 -5.02 -24.13 5.10
N SER A 146 -3.90 -24.18 4.38
CA SER A 146 -3.91 -24.08 2.90
C SER A 146 -2.65 -24.70 2.30
N GLY A 147 -2.76 -25.30 1.12
CA GLY A 147 -1.58 -25.71 0.31
C GLY A 147 -0.86 -24.52 -0.32
N GLN A 148 -1.57 -23.40 -0.53
CA GLN A 148 -0.99 -22.16 -1.06
C GLN A 148 -1.44 -20.98 -0.19
N LEU A 149 -0.46 -20.12 0.16
CA LEU A 149 -0.64 -18.97 1.04
C LEU A 149 -0.01 -17.72 0.41
N VAL A 150 -0.73 -16.60 0.44
CA VAL A 150 -0.18 -15.30 0.04
C VAL A 150 -0.12 -14.37 1.25
N LEU A 151 1.06 -13.81 1.51
CA LEU A 151 1.28 -12.76 2.49
C LEU A 151 1.14 -11.38 1.82
N ALA A 152 0.04 -10.69 2.10
CA ALA A 152 -0.30 -9.34 1.63
C ALA A 152 -0.59 -8.39 2.80
N ALA A 153 -0.03 -8.69 3.99
CA ALA A 153 -0.30 -8.03 5.27
C ALA A 153 0.53 -6.74 5.49
N GLY A 154 1.06 -6.15 4.41
CA GLY A 154 1.83 -4.92 4.51
C GLY A 154 3.03 -5.08 5.46
N ALA A 155 3.15 -4.20 6.44
CA ALA A 155 4.26 -4.21 7.40
C ALA A 155 4.30 -5.48 8.27
N ALA A 156 3.16 -6.11 8.53
CA ALA A 156 3.11 -7.34 9.30
C ALA A 156 3.68 -8.57 8.55
N CYS A 157 3.95 -8.48 7.25
CA CYS A 157 4.51 -9.60 6.48
C CYS A 157 5.78 -10.17 7.12
N ARG A 158 6.69 -9.31 7.60
CA ARG A 158 7.95 -9.76 8.20
C ARG A 158 7.76 -10.39 9.58
N SER A 159 6.85 -9.90 10.41
CA SER A 159 6.56 -10.51 11.70
C SER A 159 5.86 -11.87 11.56
N LEU A 160 5.03 -12.01 10.54
CA LEU A 160 4.37 -13.28 10.21
C LEU A 160 5.34 -14.31 9.61
N TRP A 161 6.32 -13.86 8.84
CA TRP A 161 7.34 -14.68 8.21
C TRP A 161 8.71 -14.00 8.31
N PRO A 162 9.49 -14.23 9.39
CA PRO A 162 10.79 -13.58 9.62
C PRO A 162 11.83 -13.83 8.52
N ALA A 163 11.73 -14.95 7.80
CA ALA A 163 12.61 -15.27 6.67
C ALA A 163 12.30 -14.49 5.37
N TRP A 164 11.42 -13.48 5.42
CA TRP A 164 11.22 -12.60 4.28
C TRP A 164 12.54 -11.89 3.91
N PRO A 165 12.89 -11.79 2.61
CA PRO A 165 14.11 -11.11 2.17
C PRO A 165 14.25 -9.69 2.75
N GLU A 166 15.46 -9.27 3.08
CA GLU A 166 15.75 -8.00 3.76
C GLU A 166 15.35 -6.76 2.98
N VAL A 167 15.09 -6.91 1.68
CA VAL A 167 14.56 -5.83 0.84
C VAL A 167 13.21 -5.30 1.31
N LEU A 168 12.40 -6.15 1.97
CA LEU A 168 11.14 -5.71 2.59
C LEU A 168 11.43 -5.15 3.96
N ARG A 169 11.14 -3.87 4.15
CA ARG A 169 11.28 -3.15 5.42
C ARG A 169 9.99 -2.44 5.77
N GLY A 170 9.96 -1.87 6.95
CA GLY A 170 8.84 -1.09 7.43
C GLY A 170 9.26 0.26 8.00
N ASN A 171 8.34 1.20 7.98
CA ASN A 171 8.43 2.48 8.66
C ASN A 171 7.08 2.81 9.31
N TRP A 172 7.07 3.77 10.21
CA TRP A 172 5.83 4.39 10.68
C TRP A 172 5.50 5.60 9.82
N ALA A 173 4.26 5.66 9.33
CA ALA A 173 3.73 6.81 8.63
C ALA A 173 2.65 7.48 9.47
N GLY A 174 2.64 8.81 9.49
CA GLY A 174 1.66 9.60 10.21
C GLY A 174 1.01 10.65 9.34
N VAL A 175 -0.30 10.83 9.53
CA VAL A 175 -1.12 11.85 8.88
C VAL A 175 -2.09 12.47 9.86
N LEU A 176 -2.46 13.73 9.62
CA LEU A 176 -3.51 14.41 10.35
C LEU A 176 -4.78 14.42 9.48
N GLU A 177 -5.86 13.83 9.97
CA GLU A 177 -7.17 13.93 9.35
C GLU A 177 -7.85 15.22 9.82
N LEU A 178 -8.19 16.08 8.87
CA LEU A 178 -8.98 17.27 9.07
C LEU A 178 -10.43 16.93 8.73
N PRO A 179 -11.35 16.80 9.72
CA PRO A 179 -12.72 16.34 9.46
C PRO A 179 -13.52 17.29 8.59
N HIS A 180 -13.16 18.57 8.62
CA HIS A 180 -13.84 19.62 7.88
C HIS A 180 -12.83 20.53 7.18
N CYS A 181 -12.69 20.36 5.86
CA CYS A 181 -11.81 21.18 5.03
C CYS A 181 -12.37 21.28 3.59
N PRO A 182 -13.54 21.93 3.40
CA PRO A 182 -14.27 21.90 2.13
C PRO A 182 -13.53 22.58 0.99
N ALA A 183 -12.59 23.47 1.28
CA ALA A 183 -11.74 24.13 0.30
C ALA A 183 -10.45 23.38 -0.02
N ALA A 184 -10.26 22.18 0.52
CA ALA A 184 -9.06 21.37 0.27
C ALA A 184 -8.92 21.09 -1.22
N ARG A 185 -7.73 21.36 -1.74
CA ARG A 185 -7.31 20.99 -3.09
C ARG A 185 -6.16 19.99 -2.97
N LEU A 186 -6.10 19.05 -3.89
CA LEU A 186 -5.01 18.10 -3.92
C LEU A 186 -3.69 18.81 -4.21
N GLN A 187 -2.81 18.84 -3.21
CA GLN A 187 -1.50 19.47 -3.27
C GLN A 187 -0.44 18.52 -2.72
N LEU A 188 0.64 18.30 -3.47
CA LEU A 188 1.74 17.42 -3.08
C LEU A 188 3.08 18.11 -3.36
N PRO A 189 4.16 17.68 -2.69
CA PRO A 189 5.49 18.16 -3.02
C PRO A 189 5.90 17.69 -4.42
N SER A 190 6.63 18.54 -5.15
CA SER A 190 7.17 18.20 -6.47
C SER A 190 8.27 17.12 -6.38
N GLN A 191 8.88 16.99 -5.22
CA GLN A 191 9.90 15.98 -4.92
C GLN A 191 9.58 15.33 -3.57
N PHE A 192 9.42 14.02 -3.57
CA PHE A 192 9.24 13.23 -2.36
C PHE A 192 10.61 12.83 -1.80
N GLN A 193 10.81 13.05 -0.49
CA GLN A 193 12.03 12.67 0.21
C GLN A 193 12.01 11.18 0.63
N ARG A 194 10.84 10.65 0.95
CA ARG A 194 10.64 9.28 1.42
C ARG A 194 11.34 8.23 0.54
N PRO A 195 11.21 8.21 -0.80
CA PRO A 195 11.83 7.17 -1.62
C PRO A 195 13.37 7.13 -1.54
N ALA A 196 14.00 8.28 -1.30
CA ALA A 196 15.45 8.34 -1.12
C ALA A 196 15.89 7.70 0.20
N VAL A 197 15.12 7.89 1.27
CA VAL A 197 15.38 7.27 2.57
C VAL A 197 15.06 5.79 2.54
N GLU A 198 13.98 5.37 1.91
CA GLU A 198 13.62 3.96 1.73
C GLU A 198 14.77 3.16 1.09
N ARG A 199 15.39 3.68 0.03
CA ARG A 199 16.54 3.03 -0.63
C ARG A 199 17.77 2.88 0.25
N ARG A 200 18.00 3.84 1.17
CA ARG A 200 19.15 3.84 2.09
C ARG A 200 18.82 3.26 3.46
N SER A 201 17.61 2.79 3.68
CA SER A 201 17.16 2.36 5.01
C SER A 201 17.94 1.18 5.58
N GLY A 202 18.62 0.39 4.73
CA GLY A 202 19.54 -0.66 5.15
C GLY A 202 20.81 -0.18 5.81
N GLU A 203 21.21 1.05 5.53
CA GLU A 203 22.45 1.69 5.99
C GLU A 203 22.24 2.64 7.18
N LEU A 204 20.99 2.77 7.64
CA LEU A 204 20.68 3.68 8.75
C LEU A 204 21.29 3.17 10.05
N ASN A 205 22.07 4.02 10.69
CA ASN A 205 22.66 3.79 12.03
C ASN A 205 21.84 4.48 13.14
N GLN A 206 20.96 5.40 12.77
CA GLN A 206 20.11 6.16 13.68
C GLN A 206 18.70 6.31 13.08
N PRO A 207 17.65 6.44 13.91
CA PRO A 207 16.33 6.77 13.43
C PRO A 207 16.31 8.10 12.68
N CYS A 208 15.53 8.18 11.61
CA CYS A 208 15.33 9.44 10.90
C CYS A 208 13.86 9.60 10.48
N SER A 209 13.46 10.85 10.30
CA SER A 209 12.12 11.19 9.86
C SER A 209 12.17 12.12 8.67
N VAL A 210 11.25 11.94 7.74
CA VAL A 210 11.04 12.85 6.61
C VAL A 210 9.56 13.22 6.50
N VAL A 211 9.30 14.45 6.08
CA VAL A 211 7.94 14.94 5.86
C VAL A 211 7.78 15.33 4.39
N ASP A 212 6.91 14.59 3.72
CA ASP A 212 6.45 14.92 2.36
C ASP A 212 5.12 15.66 2.49
N ALA A 213 5.21 16.98 2.72
CA ALA A 213 4.07 17.84 3.03
C ALA A 213 3.03 17.83 1.91
N GLY A 214 1.82 17.38 2.18
CA GLY A 214 0.73 17.31 1.22
C GLY A 214 -0.63 17.58 1.86
N LEU A 215 -1.57 18.04 1.06
CA LEU A 215 -2.98 18.21 1.41
C LEU A 215 -3.82 17.43 0.41
N VAL A 216 -4.59 16.47 0.89
CA VAL A 216 -5.34 15.54 0.04
C VAL A 216 -6.81 15.54 0.44
N PRO A 217 -7.75 15.95 -0.42
CA PRO A 217 -9.18 15.92 -0.14
C PRO A 217 -9.65 14.51 0.23
N ARG A 218 -10.54 14.41 1.23
CA ARG A 218 -11.11 13.16 1.69
C ARG A 218 -12.54 13.40 2.21
N GLY A 219 -13.53 13.03 1.44
CA GLY A 219 -14.94 13.36 1.78
C GLY A 219 -15.14 14.87 1.91
N ALA A 220 -15.69 15.32 3.05
CA ALA A 220 -15.86 16.73 3.40
C ALA A 220 -14.60 17.35 4.05
N GLY A 221 -13.58 16.56 4.30
CA GLY A 221 -12.34 16.93 4.96
C GLY A 221 -11.11 16.74 4.09
N ALA A 222 -9.96 16.54 4.75
CA ALA A 222 -8.69 16.29 4.06
C ALA A 222 -7.74 15.45 4.93
N LEU A 223 -6.76 14.82 4.30
CA LEU A 223 -5.55 14.35 4.95
C LEU A 223 -4.44 15.38 4.77
N LEU A 224 -3.80 15.73 5.86
CA LEU A 224 -2.62 16.59 5.91
C LEU A 224 -1.43 15.75 6.36
N GLY A 225 -0.38 15.74 5.61
CA GLY A 225 0.78 14.91 5.95
C GLY A 225 1.77 14.91 4.80
N GLN A 226 2.55 13.94 4.66
CA GLN A 226 2.76 12.73 5.44
C GLN A 226 4.14 12.80 6.12
N ILE A 227 4.24 12.35 7.38
CA ILE A 227 5.54 12.07 7.99
C ILE A 227 5.84 10.58 7.87
N SER A 228 7.09 10.23 7.60
CA SER A 228 7.59 8.85 7.59
C SER A 228 8.80 8.73 8.51
N CYS A 229 8.73 7.84 9.49
CA CYS A 229 9.77 7.62 10.48
C CYS A 229 10.39 6.24 10.29
N PHE A 230 11.69 6.22 10.07
CA PHE A 230 12.50 5.03 9.81
C PHE A 230 13.37 4.72 11.01
N ALA A 231 13.51 3.44 11.34
CA ALA A 231 14.41 2.94 12.36
C ALA A 231 15.50 2.05 11.73
N PRO A 232 16.70 1.95 12.35
CA PRO A 232 17.68 0.97 11.96
C PRO A 232 17.17 -0.47 12.11
N GLY A 233 17.69 -1.37 11.30
CA GLY A 233 17.38 -2.80 11.38
C GLY A 233 16.12 -3.21 10.66
N LEU A 234 15.66 -4.43 10.92
CA LEU A 234 14.50 -5.07 10.28
C LEU A 234 13.29 -5.17 11.20
N ALA A 235 13.51 -5.09 12.52
CA ALA A 235 12.44 -5.23 13.50
C ALA A 235 11.55 -3.97 13.51
N PHE A 236 10.26 -4.19 13.59
CA PHE A 236 9.29 -3.11 13.76
C PHE A 236 9.27 -2.69 15.24
N SER A 237 9.63 -1.44 15.51
CA SER A 237 9.52 -0.82 16.83
C SER A 237 8.13 -0.19 17.03
N ALA A 238 7.85 0.25 18.25
CA ALA A 238 6.71 1.12 18.52
C ALA A 238 6.83 2.44 17.72
N PRO A 239 5.69 3.12 17.42
CA PRO A 239 5.74 4.40 16.73
C PRO A 239 6.54 5.42 17.54
N PRO A 240 7.39 6.23 16.89
CA PRO A 240 8.16 7.25 17.58
C PRO A 240 7.26 8.33 18.17
N LEU A 241 7.56 8.78 19.37
CA LEU A 241 6.83 9.87 20.01
C LEU A 241 7.04 11.20 19.26
N GLY A 242 6.00 12.02 19.22
CA GLY A 242 6.07 13.39 18.70
C GLY A 242 6.04 13.53 17.18
N MET A 243 5.67 12.48 16.45
CA MET A 243 5.52 12.53 14.98
C MET A 243 4.58 13.65 14.55
N GLU A 244 3.43 13.81 15.19
CA GLU A 244 2.47 14.88 14.88
C GLU A 244 3.09 16.27 15.03
N ARG A 245 3.85 16.52 16.11
CA ARG A 245 4.53 17.78 16.32
C ARG A 245 5.52 18.11 15.20
N VAL A 246 6.32 17.13 14.78
CA VAL A 246 7.26 17.30 13.66
C VAL A 246 6.53 17.57 12.36
N LEU A 247 5.43 16.87 12.09
CA LEU A 247 4.59 17.13 10.93
C LEU A 247 4.08 18.56 10.93
N ARG A 248 3.43 19.02 12.02
CA ARG A 248 2.86 20.37 12.13
C ARG A 248 3.93 21.47 11.96
N GLN A 249 5.10 21.30 12.56
CA GLN A 249 6.22 22.23 12.39
C GLN A 249 6.66 22.34 10.94
N THR A 250 6.75 21.21 10.22
CA THR A 250 7.13 21.20 8.81
C THR A 250 6.03 21.81 7.93
N ILE A 251 4.76 21.54 8.21
CA ILE A 251 3.62 22.14 7.50
C ILE A 251 3.59 23.65 7.67
N ALA A 252 3.84 24.18 8.87
CA ALA A 252 3.92 25.63 9.12
C ALA A 252 4.98 26.33 8.25
N ALA A 253 6.09 25.64 7.97
CA ALA A 253 7.17 26.14 7.11
C ALA A 253 6.96 25.82 5.61
N SER A 254 5.94 25.03 5.26
CA SER A 254 5.70 24.58 3.89
C SER A 254 4.92 25.62 3.06
N PRO A 255 4.88 25.49 1.72
CA PRO A 255 4.08 26.34 0.85
C PRO A 255 2.57 26.00 0.86
N LEU A 256 2.11 25.10 1.68
CA LEU A 256 0.69 24.81 1.85
C LEU A 256 -0.07 26.01 2.42
N PRO A 257 -1.41 26.06 2.31
CA PRO A 257 -2.21 27.14 2.88
C PRO A 257 -1.91 27.37 4.36
N LYS A 258 -1.82 28.64 4.75
CA LYS A 258 -1.59 29.04 6.16
C LYS A 258 -2.74 28.57 7.05
N GLY A 259 -2.43 28.30 8.32
CA GLY A 259 -3.43 27.85 9.32
C GLY A 259 -3.64 26.33 9.34
N LEU A 260 -3.08 25.57 8.37
CA LEU A 260 -3.23 24.11 8.37
C LEU A 260 -2.42 23.42 9.48
N ALA A 261 -1.31 24.04 9.90
CA ALA A 261 -0.49 23.48 10.96
C ALA A 261 -1.19 23.55 12.34
N GLU A 262 -2.05 24.54 12.54
CA GLU A 262 -2.83 24.79 13.76
C GLU A 262 -4.23 24.21 13.68
N ALA A 263 -4.64 23.70 12.51
CA ALA A 263 -5.99 23.16 12.32
C ALA A 263 -6.29 22.00 13.29
N GLU A 264 -7.49 21.97 13.81
CA GLU A 264 -7.98 20.84 14.59
C GLU A 264 -8.12 19.60 13.69
N GLY A 265 -7.67 18.46 14.18
CA GLY A 265 -7.70 17.22 13.43
C GLY A 265 -7.42 16.01 14.31
N VAL A 266 -7.63 14.84 13.73
CA VAL A 266 -7.35 13.55 14.37
C VAL A 266 -6.05 12.99 13.84
N TRP A 267 -5.12 12.69 14.75
CA TRP A 267 -3.85 12.07 14.41
C TRP A 267 -4.02 10.59 14.13
N HIS A 268 -3.42 10.13 13.03
CA HIS A 268 -3.36 8.72 12.68
C HIS A 268 -1.93 8.32 12.34
N GLU A 269 -1.51 7.19 12.88
CA GLU A 269 -0.21 6.59 12.58
C GLU A 269 -0.38 5.12 12.27
N VAL A 270 0.31 4.64 11.26
CA VAL A 270 0.21 3.27 10.77
C VAL A 270 1.57 2.74 10.34
N PRO A 271 1.80 1.43 10.50
CA PRO A 271 2.97 0.79 9.95
C PRO A 271 2.83 0.61 8.44
N VAL A 272 3.90 0.93 7.69
CA VAL A 272 3.94 0.86 6.23
C VAL A 272 5.08 -0.04 5.79
N ALA A 273 4.80 -0.98 4.88
CA ALA A 273 5.83 -1.76 4.21
C ALA A 273 6.35 -1.04 2.97
N PHE A 274 7.64 -1.12 2.75
CA PHE A 274 8.28 -0.67 1.52
C PHE A 274 9.41 -1.62 1.11
N SER A 275 9.83 -1.53 -0.15
CA SER A 275 11.01 -2.22 -0.65
C SER A 275 12.19 -1.26 -0.77
N THR A 276 13.36 -1.65 -0.26
CA THR A 276 14.60 -0.84 -0.39
C THR A 276 15.04 -0.67 -1.83
N THR A 277 14.61 -1.54 -2.74
CA THR A 277 14.86 -1.40 -4.17
C THR A 277 13.87 -0.47 -4.87
N GLY A 278 12.78 -0.05 -4.18
CA GLY A 278 11.66 0.67 -4.77
C GLY A 278 10.74 -0.22 -5.62
N ILE A 279 11.03 -1.52 -5.73
CA ILE A 279 10.27 -2.50 -6.50
C ILE A 279 9.54 -3.43 -5.52
N PRO A 280 8.21 -3.55 -5.57
CA PRO A 280 7.47 -4.41 -4.68
C PRO A 280 7.73 -5.89 -4.96
N TRP A 281 7.42 -6.73 -4.01
CA TRP A 281 7.48 -8.18 -4.16
C TRP A 281 6.13 -8.72 -4.61
N ALA A 282 6.10 -9.46 -5.72
CA ALA A 282 4.92 -10.15 -6.23
C ALA A 282 5.31 -11.52 -6.77
N GLY A 283 5.46 -12.53 -5.89
CA GLY A 283 5.92 -13.87 -6.29
C GLY A 283 6.25 -14.78 -5.12
N PRO A 284 6.88 -15.93 -5.39
CA PRO A 284 7.22 -16.92 -4.36
C PRO A 284 8.23 -16.36 -3.36
N LEU A 285 8.14 -16.80 -2.11
CA LEU A 285 9.17 -16.53 -1.11
C LEU A 285 10.24 -17.63 -1.16
N PRO A 286 11.52 -17.27 -0.91
CA PRO A 286 12.63 -18.22 -0.93
C PRO A 286 12.41 -19.38 0.03
N GLU A 287 12.81 -20.58 -0.36
CA GLU A 287 12.79 -21.78 0.48
C GLU A 287 11.44 -22.14 1.10
N ALA A 288 10.36 -21.53 0.60
CA ALA A 288 9.00 -21.65 1.12
C ALA A 288 8.00 -22.10 0.03
N PRO A 289 8.05 -23.32 -0.49
CA PRO A 289 7.18 -23.79 -1.57
C PRO A 289 5.70 -23.61 -1.22
N GLY A 290 4.95 -22.91 -2.10
CA GLY A 290 3.53 -22.60 -1.89
C GLY A 290 3.26 -21.35 -1.04
N LEU A 291 4.31 -20.66 -0.56
CA LEU A 291 4.20 -19.35 0.09
C LEU A 291 4.60 -18.25 -0.88
N PHE A 292 3.73 -17.27 -1.04
CA PHE A 292 3.91 -16.14 -1.92
C PHE A 292 3.86 -14.83 -1.14
N GLY A 293 4.59 -13.83 -1.64
CA GLY A 293 4.56 -12.48 -1.12
C GLY A 293 3.88 -11.51 -2.09
N PHE A 294 3.12 -10.56 -1.56
CA PHE A 294 2.53 -9.47 -2.33
C PHE A 294 2.53 -8.18 -1.49
N SER A 295 3.69 -7.52 -1.39
CA SER A 295 3.93 -6.40 -0.45
C SER A 295 5.08 -5.49 -0.90
N GLY A 296 5.30 -4.40 -0.15
CA GLY A 296 6.41 -3.47 -0.38
C GLY A 296 6.11 -2.38 -1.43
N PHE A 297 4.86 -2.04 -1.64
CA PHE A 297 4.42 -1.04 -2.62
C PHE A 297 4.71 0.38 -2.16
N SER A 298 5.50 1.14 -2.93
CA SER A 298 5.72 2.57 -2.70
C SER A 298 4.61 3.44 -3.30
N GLY A 299 3.90 2.93 -4.32
CA GLY A 299 2.76 3.57 -4.97
C GLY A 299 1.59 2.59 -5.13
N GLY A 300 1.08 2.03 -4.02
CA GLY A 300 0.14 0.90 -4.02
C GLY A 300 -1.08 1.11 -4.93
N PHE A 301 -1.72 2.29 -4.88
CA PHE A 301 -2.91 2.57 -5.70
C PHE A 301 -2.63 2.65 -7.21
N ALA A 302 -1.39 2.84 -7.62
CA ALA A 302 -0.98 2.76 -9.02
C ALA A 302 -0.44 1.38 -9.41
N GLN A 303 0.19 0.65 -8.48
CA GLN A 303 0.88 -0.60 -8.77
C GLN A 303 0.01 -1.84 -8.57
N VAL A 304 -0.79 -1.89 -7.51
CA VAL A 304 -1.58 -3.08 -7.16
C VAL A 304 -2.64 -3.43 -8.22
N PRO A 305 -3.42 -2.49 -8.80
CA PRO A 305 -4.37 -2.83 -9.86
C PRO A 305 -3.73 -3.46 -11.08
N LEU A 306 -2.48 -3.12 -11.37
CA LEU A 306 -1.69 -3.71 -12.45
C LEU A 306 -1.19 -5.11 -12.09
N LEU A 307 -0.67 -5.29 -10.87
CA LEU A 307 0.06 -6.49 -10.50
C LEU A 307 -0.83 -7.61 -9.97
N ALA A 308 -1.96 -7.28 -9.34
CA ALA A 308 -2.86 -8.27 -8.77
C ALA A 308 -3.45 -9.24 -9.83
N PRO A 309 -3.92 -8.79 -11.01
CA PRO A 309 -4.38 -9.70 -12.05
C PRO A 309 -3.27 -10.62 -12.58
N LEU A 310 -2.05 -10.10 -12.76
CA LEU A 310 -0.92 -10.88 -13.24
C LEU A 310 -0.52 -11.97 -12.24
N LEU A 311 -0.43 -11.61 -10.96
CA LEU A 311 -0.14 -12.58 -9.91
C LEU A 311 -1.26 -13.63 -9.80
N ALA A 312 -2.53 -13.22 -9.92
CA ALA A 312 -3.66 -14.13 -9.91
C ALA A 312 -3.64 -15.13 -11.08
N ASP A 313 -3.21 -14.71 -12.29
CA ASP A 313 -3.04 -15.61 -13.44
C ASP A 313 -1.97 -16.68 -13.16
N VAL A 314 -0.86 -16.28 -12.56
CA VAL A 314 0.19 -17.25 -12.18
C VAL A 314 -0.31 -18.22 -11.13
N LEU A 315 -0.98 -17.72 -10.09
CA LEU A 315 -1.45 -18.53 -8.96
C LEU A 315 -2.60 -19.47 -9.33
N ALA A 316 -3.49 -19.04 -10.22
CA ALA A 316 -4.67 -19.81 -10.61
C ALA A 316 -4.37 -20.85 -11.69
N THR A 317 -3.51 -20.51 -12.66
CA THR A 317 -3.33 -21.32 -13.88
C THR A 317 -1.88 -21.68 -14.18
N GLY A 318 -0.92 -21.20 -13.40
CA GLY A 318 0.50 -21.35 -13.70
C GLY A 318 0.96 -20.56 -14.94
N SER A 319 0.25 -19.50 -15.32
CA SER A 319 0.47 -18.73 -16.55
C SER A 319 1.92 -18.29 -16.75
N ALA A 320 2.64 -18.92 -17.67
CA ALA A 320 4.01 -18.54 -18.04
C ALA A 320 4.08 -17.13 -18.67
N THR A 321 3.01 -16.67 -19.31
CA THR A 321 2.94 -15.33 -19.90
C THR A 321 2.84 -14.27 -18.80
N ALA A 322 1.93 -14.42 -17.85
CA ALA A 322 1.81 -13.52 -16.71
C ALA A 322 3.08 -13.49 -15.85
N ARG A 323 3.71 -14.66 -15.65
CA ARG A 323 4.99 -14.76 -14.95
C ARG A 323 6.08 -13.95 -15.67
N ARG A 324 6.26 -14.12 -16.99
CA ARG A 324 7.21 -13.32 -17.76
C ARG A 324 6.94 -11.82 -17.67
N GLN A 325 5.68 -11.39 -17.63
CA GLN A 325 5.34 -9.98 -17.42
C GLN A 325 5.77 -9.48 -16.04
N LEU A 326 5.55 -10.25 -14.99
CA LEU A 326 6.03 -9.91 -13.64
C LEU A 326 7.56 -9.85 -13.57
N GLU A 327 8.26 -10.76 -14.27
CA GLU A 327 9.72 -10.77 -14.41
C GLU A 327 10.22 -9.51 -15.15
N GLN A 328 9.58 -9.13 -16.27
CA GLN A 328 9.88 -7.90 -17.00
C GLN A 328 9.66 -6.62 -16.18
N LEU A 329 8.66 -6.63 -15.30
CA LEU A 329 8.42 -5.56 -14.35
C LEU A 329 9.36 -5.62 -13.14
N GLN A 330 10.23 -6.62 -13.07
CA GLN A 330 11.19 -6.89 -11.99
C GLN A 330 10.55 -7.15 -10.62
N VAL A 331 9.26 -7.43 -10.55
CA VAL A 331 8.52 -7.67 -9.31
C VAL A 331 8.47 -9.14 -8.90
N TRP A 332 8.72 -10.05 -9.85
CA TRP A 332 8.89 -11.47 -9.60
C TRP A 332 10.34 -11.74 -9.17
N PRO A 333 10.56 -12.40 -8.03
CA PRO A 333 11.93 -12.67 -7.59
C PRO A 333 12.66 -13.57 -8.59
N PRO A 334 14.01 -13.43 -8.70
CA PRO A 334 14.81 -14.35 -9.48
C PRO A 334 14.65 -15.77 -8.93
N SER A 335 14.80 -16.77 -9.78
CA SER A 335 14.80 -18.16 -9.35
C SER A 335 15.93 -18.36 -8.34
N PHE A 336 15.59 -18.71 -7.12
CA PHE A 336 16.57 -19.13 -6.12
C PHE A 336 17.01 -20.55 -6.54
N SER A 337 18.22 -20.65 -7.10
CA SER A 337 18.89 -21.92 -7.45
C SER A 337 19.53 -22.51 -6.20
#